data_8a179be946f17806213d8515f1df554e
#
_entry.id   8a179be946f17806213d8515f1df554e
#
_cell.length_a   1.000
_cell.length_b   1.000
_cell.length_c   1.000
_cell.angle_alpha   90.00
_cell.angle_beta   90.00
_cell.angle_gamma   90.00
#
_symmetry.space_group_name_H-M   'P 1'
#
loop_
_entity.id
_entity.type
_entity.pdbx_description
1 polymer ?
#
loop_
_entity_poly.entity_id
_entity_poly.type
_entity_poly.pdbx_seq_one_letter_code
_entity_poly.pdbx_strand_id
1 'polypeptide(L)'
;MKHPDKWRETIDPFSLAYKSFHPIEILGYPHAGNDVFHARGIYKGKEVRAYIKAARQKGAAIENEVAILSQLHSPIYPTVLDCGFAGTPFSVTLELPGERLSTIVGENETLESLSFMEKYGATLATLHQLRISAEPVKDRRFFHVPSDEFLKTLGLEEYKGIFANPPKTSVRCFCHGDFHYANILWDRHHISGILDFELAGYGNRDFDIAWALFRRPGQKFLK
;
A
#
# COMPACT_ATOMS: atom_id res chain seq x y z
N MET A 1 -12.95 18.26 -4.42
CA MET A 1 -12.28 17.52 -5.52
C MET A 1 -13.38 16.94 -6.42
N LYS A 2 -13.37 17.16 -7.74
CA LYS A 2 -14.38 16.57 -8.64
C LYS A 2 -14.05 15.10 -8.79
N HIS A 3 -15.00 14.22 -8.47
CA HIS A 3 -14.89 12.80 -8.75
C HIS A 3 -14.82 12.55 -10.25
N PRO A 4 -13.89 11.74 -10.75
CA PRO A 4 -14.00 11.20 -12.08
C PRO A 4 -15.28 10.34 -12.18
N ASP A 5 -16.10 10.52 -13.20
CA ASP A 5 -17.41 9.86 -13.31
C ASP A 5 -17.34 8.32 -13.25
N LYS A 6 -16.19 7.74 -13.61
CA LYS A 6 -15.95 6.30 -13.58
C LYS A 6 -15.52 5.74 -12.23
N TRP A 7 -15.26 6.59 -11.25
CA TRP A 7 -14.77 6.22 -9.93
C TRP A 7 -15.78 6.72 -8.89
N ARG A 8 -16.79 5.96 -8.64
CA ARG A 8 -17.80 6.28 -7.63
C ARG A 8 -17.64 5.38 -6.44
N GLU A 9 -17.88 5.95 -5.28
CA GLU A 9 -18.10 5.23 -4.04
C GLU A 9 -19.23 4.23 -4.23
N THR A 10 -19.04 3.03 -3.72
CA THR A 10 -20.07 1.99 -3.74
C THR A 10 -20.79 1.89 -2.41
N ILE A 11 -20.31 2.61 -1.39
CA ILE A 11 -20.85 2.60 -0.03
C ILE A 11 -20.94 4.03 0.51
N ASP A 12 -21.97 4.30 1.29
CA ASP A 12 -22.07 5.51 2.10
C ASP A 12 -21.20 5.35 3.35
N PRO A 13 -20.14 6.15 3.53
CA PRO A 13 -19.27 6.03 4.70
C PRO A 13 -20.00 6.28 6.02
N PHE A 14 -21.09 7.06 6.04
CA PHE A 14 -21.88 7.29 7.26
C PHE A 14 -22.77 6.10 7.65
N SER A 15 -22.97 5.15 6.76
CA SER A 15 -23.79 3.95 7.01
C SER A 15 -23.00 2.79 7.63
N LEU A 16 -21.69 2.92 7.79
CA LEU A 16 -20.85 1.87 8.35
C LEU A 16 -21.08 1.70 9.87
N ALA A 17 -21.00 0.48 10.35
CA ALA A 17 -21.26 0.13 11.77
C ALA A 17 -20.03 0.42 12.65
N TYR A 18 -19.72 1.69 12.83
CA TYR A 18 -18.61 2.13 13.69
C TYR A 18 -18.86 1.79 15.17
N LYS A 19 -17.77 1.45 15.88
CA LYS A 19 -17.77 1.18 17.33
C LYS A 19 -17.11 2.29 18.13
N SER A 20 -16.06 2.87 17.60
CA SER A 20 -15.18 3.82 18.30
C SER A 20 -14.95 5.13 17.56
N PHE A 21 -15.09 5.14 16.25
CA PHE A 21 -14.94 6.31 15.41
C PHE A 21 -16.32 6.81 14.96
N HIS A 22 -16.54 8.12 15.01
CA HIS A 22 -17.79 8.75 14.56
C HIS A 22 -17.49 9.80 13.49
N PRO A 23 -17.71 9.52 12.20
CA PRO A 23 -17.45 10.47 11.12
C PRO A 23 -18.38 11.68 11.22
N ILE A 24 -17.81 12.87 11.02
CA ILE A 24 -18.56 14.15 11.00
C ILE A 24 -18.63 14.68 9.58
N GLU A 25 -17.53 14.55 8.83
CA GLU A 25 -17.38 15.15 7.51
C GLU A 25 -16.44 14.34 6.64
N ILE A 26 -16.78 14.22 5.35
CA ILE A 26 -15.87 13.66 4.35
C ILE A 26 -15.13 14.80 3.67
N LEU A 27 -13.80 14.82 3.85
CA LEU A 27 -12.89 15.83 3.34
C LEU A 27 -12.42 15.52 1.91
N GLY A 28 -12.45 14.26 1.51
CA GLY A 28 -12.01 13.83 0.20
C GLY A 28 -12.21 12.34 -0.06
N TYR A 29 -11.96 11.96 -1.30
CA TYR A 29 -12.16 10.61 -1.80
C TYR A 29 -10.93 10.10 -2.57
N PRO A 30 -9.84 9.78 -1.87
CA PRO A 30 -8.59 9.34 -2.50
C PRO A 30 -8.57 7.83 -2.74
N HIS A 31 -9.49 7.30 -3.51
CA HIS A 31 -9.57 5.86 -3.72
C HIS A 31 -8.56 5.32 -4.74
N ALA A 32 -8.18 4.04 -4.59
CA ALA A 32 -7.37 3.28 -5.53
C ALA A 32 -7.65 1.77 -5.40
N GLY A 33 -8.81 1.32 -5.85
CA GLY A 33 -9.23 -0.08 -5.78
C GLY A 33 -10.32 -0.34 -4.73
N ASN A 34 -10.11 0.02 -3.47
CA ASN A 34 -11.14 0.05 -2.43
C ASN A 34 -11.81 1.43 -2.37
N ASP A 35 -12.95 1.53 -1.71
CA ASP A 35 -13.53 2.82 -1.35
C ASP A 35 -12.72 3.40 -0.20
N VAL A 36 -12.07 4.54 -0.41
CA VAL A 36 -11.26 5.23 0.60
C VAL A 36 -11.74 6.66 0.76
N PHE A 37 -12.11 7.03 1.98
CA PHE A 37 -12.59 8.35 2.33
C PHE A 37 -11.61 9.01 3.28
N HIS A 38 -11.18 10.23 2.98
CA HIS A 38 -10.54 11.09 3.95
C HIS A 38 -11.62 11.77 4.76
N ALA A 39 -11.62 11.59 6.06
CA ALA A 39 -12.70 12.02 6.94
C ALA A 39 -12.19 12.77 8.15
N ARG A 40 -13.05 13.64 8.68
CA ARG A 40 -12.96 14.23 10.00
C ARG A 40 -14.00 13.57 10.89
N GLY A 41 -13.64 13.21 12.10
CA GLY A 41 -14.56 12.54 13.03
C GLY A 41 -14.07 12.58 14.47
N ILE A 42 -14.86 11.97 15.37
CA ILE A 42 -14.55 11.88 16.80
C ILE A 42 -14.02 10.47 17.11
N TYR A 43 -12.89 10.41 17.79
CA TYR A 43 -12.31 9.21 18.36
C TYR A 43 -11.90 9.47 19.80
N LYS A 44 -12.42 8.66 20.76
CA LYS A 44 -12.16 8.84 22.22
C LYS A 44 -12.38 10.27 22.71
N GLY A 45 -13.44 10.92 22.22
CA GLY A 45 -13.83 12.28 22.61
C GLY A 45 -12.99 13.41 22.00
N LYS A 46 -12.07 13.09 21.09
CA LYS A 46 -11.24 14.08 20.38
C LYS A 46 -11.55 14.08 18.91
N GLU A 47 -11.52 15.28 18.31
CA GLU A 47 -11.59 15.40 16.86
C GLU A 47 -10.27 14.96 16.22
N VAL A 48 -10.36 14.10 15.21
CA VAL A 48 -9.23 13.58 14.46
C VAL A 48 -9.53 13.55 12.96
N ARG A 49 -8.48 13.57 12.15
CA ARG A 49 -8.56 13.21 10.73
C ARG A 49 -8.17 11.74 10.56
N ALA A 50 -8.89 11.05 9.70
CA ALA A 50 -8.74 9.62 9.51
C ALA A 50 -9.04 9.23 8.07
N TYR A 51 -8.59 8.04 7.70
CA TYR A 51 -8.98 7.40 6.45
C TYR A 51 -9.89 6.22 6.75
N ILE A 52 -11.06 6.21 6.11
CA ILE A 52 -12.00 5.09 6.14
C ILE A 52 -11.76 4.30 4.84
N LYS A 53 -11.42 3.02 4.96
CA LYS A 53 -11.24 2.11 3.82
C LYS A 53 -12.32 1.04 3.89
N ALA A 54 -13.14 0.90 2.85
CA ALA A 54 -14.15 -0.16 2.73
C ALA A 54 -13.87 -1.03 1.50
N ALA A 55 -14.04 -2.34 1.63
CA ALA A 55 -13.75 -3.27 0.56
C ALA A 55 -14.76 -3.11 -0.59
N ARG A 56 -14.25 -2.87 -1.78
CA ARG A 56 -15.03 -2.76 -3.01
C ARG A 56 -15.10 -4.08 -3.77
N GLN A 57 -14.07 -4.90 -3.64
CA GLN A 57 -13.93 -6.15 -4.37
C GLN A 57 -13.92 -7.35 -3.42
N LYS A 58 -14.46 -8.47 -3.89
CA LYS A 58 -14.26 -9.76 -3.21
C LYS A 58 -12.77 -10.06 -3.13
N GLY A 59 -12.29 -10.33 -1.92
CA GLY A 59 -10.88 -10.65 -1.66
C GLY A 59 -10.00 -9.44 -1.32
N ALA A 60 -10.54 -8.25 -1.17
CA ALA A 60 -9.86 -7.16 -0.48
C ALA A 60 -9.45 -7.63 0.92
N ALA A 61 -8.19 -7.41 1.30
CA ALA A 61 -7.63 -7.97 2.51
C ALA A 61 -7.56 -6.93 3.65
N ILE A 62 -8.65 -6.17 3.84
CA ILE A 62 -8.74 -5.13 4.89
C ILE A 62 -8.50 -5.73 6.29
N GLU A 63 -9.03 -6.92 6.56
CA GLU A 63 -8.83 -7.61 7.84
C GLU A 63 -7.36 -7.97 8.05
N ASN A 64 -6.64 -8.34 6.98
CA ASN A 64 -5.20 -8.59 7.05
C ASN A 64 -4.44 -7.30 7.39
N GLU A 65 -4.77 -6.19 6.76
CA GLU A 65 -4.18 -4.88 7.08
C GLU A 65 -4.41 -4.52 8.55
N VAL A 66 -5.62 -4.66 9.06
CA VAL A 66 -5.96 -4.40 10.46
C VAL A 66 -5.15 -5.29 11.41
N ALA A 67 -5.07 -6.61 11.12
CA ALA A 67 -4.34 -7.56 11.93
C ALA A 67 -2.83 -7.24 12.00
N ILE A 68 -2.25 -6.78 10.91
CA ILE A 68 -0.84 -6.36 10.84
C ILE A 68 -0.64 -5.03 11.58
N LEU A 69 -1.41 -4.00 11.25
CA LEU A 69 -1.26 -2.68 11.84
C LEU A 69 -1.46 -2.69 13.35
N SER A 70 -2.31 -3.57 13.89
CA SER A 70 -2.52 -3.69 15.33
C SER A 70 -1.28 -4.17 16.10
N GLN A 71 -0.28 -4.74 15.42
CA GLN A 71 0.98 -5.20 15.99
C GLN A 71 2.14 -4.22 15.78
N LEU A 72 1.95 -3.18 14.95
CA LEU A 72 2.98 -2.20 14.62
C LEU A 72 2.86 -0.97 15.51
N HIS A 73 3.90 -0.66 16.27
CA HIS A 73 3.88 0.38 17.31
C HIS A 73 4.85 1.54 17.05
N SER A 74 5.06 1.89 15.77
CA SER A 74 5.86 3.06 15.40
C SER A 74 4.98 4.16 14.79
N PRO A 75 5.30 5.45 15.00
CA PRO A 75 4.52 6.57 14.48
C PRO A 75 4.47 6.64 12.94
N ILE A 76 5.32 5.89 12.24
CA ILE A 76 5.28 5.79 10.77
C ILE A 76 4.23 4.82 10.25
N TYR A 77 3.58 4.06 11.13
CA TYR A 77 2.50 3.14 10.73
C TYR A 77 1.14 3.70 11.11
N PRO A 78 0.12 3.54 10.26
CA PRO A 78 -1.22 3.98 10.58
C PRO A 78 -1.75 3.31 11.84
N THR A 79 -2.30 4.09 12.76
CA THR A 79 -3.00 3.55 13.93
C THR A 79 -4.44 3.22 13.53
N VAL A 80 -4.86 1.97 13.77
CA VAL A 80 -6.26 1.57 13.59
C VAL A 80 -7.11 2.17 14.70
N LEU A 81 -8.10 2.97 14.31
CA LEU A 81 -9.06 3.61 15.22
C LEU A 81 -10.33 2.80 15.38
N ASP A 82 -10.76 2.15 14.28
CA ASP A 82 -11.96 1.33 14.23
C ASP A 82 -11.87 0.31 13.09
N CYS A 83 -12.63 -0.75 13.19
CA CYS A 83 -12.82 -1.71 12.11
C CYS A 83 -14.08 -2.53 12.34
N GLY A 84 -14.64 -3.05 11.25
CA GLY A 84 -15.86 -3.84 11.34
C GLY A 84 -16.32 -4.40 10.01
N PHE A 85 -17.56 -4.86 10.04
CA PHE A 85 -18.24 -5.39 8.87
C PHE A 85 -19.66 -4.80 8.80
N ALA A 86 -20.00 -4.21 7.66
CA ALA A 86 -21.33 -3.65 7.37
C ALA A 86 -21.72 -4.02 5.94
N GLY A 87 -21.97 -5.32 5.70
CA GLY A 87 -22.13 -5.88 4.35
C GLY A 87 -20.79 -6.03 3.62
N THR A 88 -19.78 -5.26 4.02
CA THR A 88 -18.40 -5.30 3.55
C THR A 88 -17.45 -5.02 4.71
N PRO A 89 -16.25 -5.61 4.73
CA PRO A 89 -15.23 -5.25 5.73
C PRO A 89 -14.77 -3.81 5.54
N PHE A 90 -14.50 -3.12 6.65
CA PHE A 90 -13.94 -1.78 6.66
C PHE A 90 -12.92 -1.57 7.78
N SER A 91 -12.07 -0.59 7.61
CA SER A 91 -11.13 -0.10 8.62
C SER A 91 -11.12 1.42 8.66
N VAL A 92 -10.76 1.96 9.81
CA VAL A 92 -10.50 3.40 10.01
C VAL A 92 -9.10 3.53 10.57
N THR A 93 -8.25 4.30 9.90
CA THR A 93 -6.88 4.56 10.34
C THR A 93 -6.66 6.05 10.55
N LEU A 94 -5.88 6.39 11.59
CA LEU A 94 -5.47 7.77 11.84
C LEU A 94 -4.67 8.32 10.65
N GLU A 95 -4.95 9.56 10.26
CA GLU A 95 -4.13 10.26 9.26
C GLU A 95 -2.69 10.40 9.75
N LEU A 96 -1.75 10.03 8.91
CA LEU A 96 -0.32 10.25 9.16
C LEU A 96 0.13 11.59 8.56
N PRO A 97 1.08 12.27 9.20
CA PRO A 97 1.68 13.47 8.64
C PRO A 97 2.54 13.16 7.41
N GLY A 98 2.76 14.17 6.57
CA GLY A 98 3.62 14.09 5.41
C GLY A 98 2.89 14.04 4.09
N GLU A 99 3.68 14.04 3.02
CA GLU A 99 3.20 14.13 1.65
C GLU A 99 3.80 13.01 0.80
N ARG A 100 3.14 12.69 -0.30
CA ARG A 100 3.70 11.77 -1.30
C ARG A 100 4.87 12.44 -2.03
N LEU A 101 5.84 11.64 -2.42
CA LEU A 101 7.02 12.16 -3.11
C LEU A 101 6.68 12.92 -4.40
N SER A 102 5.67 12.50 -5.14
CA SER A 102 5.18 13.21 -6.32
C SER A 102 4.68 14.64 -6.03
N THR A 103 4.19 14.89 -4.82
CA THR A 103 3.81 16.25 -4.39
C THR A 103 5.03 17.12 -4.10
N ILE A 104 6.08 16.51 -3.53
CA ILE A 104 7.29 17.22 -3.10
C ILE A 104 8.18 17.61 -4.29
N VAL A 105 8.48 16.63 -5.17
CA VAL A 105 9.47 16.79 -6.25
C VAL A 105 8.85 16.85 -7.66
N GLY A 106 7.54 16.67 -7.77
CA GLY A 106 6.86 16.54 -9.05
C GLY A 106 6.96 15.13 -9.66
N GLU A 107 6.04 14.82 -10.56
CA GLU A 107 5.88 13.46 -11.10
C GLU A 107 7.03 12.99 -12.00
N ASN A 108 7.84 13.92 -12.50
CA ASN A 108 8.87 13.62 -13.51
C ASN A 108 10.30 13.90 -13.06
N GLU A 109 10.51 14.32 -11.81
CA GLU A 109 11.82 14.71 -11.29
C GLU A 109 12.63 13.49 -10.83
N THR A 110 13.32 12.86 -11.80
CA THR A 110 14.06 11.62 -11.56
C THR A 110 15.32 11.84 -10.74
N LEU A 111 16.08 12.93 -11.01
CA LEU A 111 17.36 13.18 -10.33
C LEU A 111 17.15 13.59 -8.87
N GLU A 112 16.21 14.48 -8.62
CA GLU A 112 15.89 14.91 -7.27
C GLU A 112 15.38 13.75 -6.40
N SER A 113 14.58 12.85 -6.99
CA SER A 113 14.07 11.68 -6.29
C SER A 113 15.16 10.69 -5.86
N LEU A 114 16.36 10.71 -6.48
CA LEU A 114 17.46 9.83 -6.08
C LEU A 114 17.95 10.11 -4.67
N SER A 115 17.84 11.36 -4.19
CA SER A 115 18.21 11.72 -2.80
C SER A 115 17.36 11.00 -1.74
N PHE A 116 16.22 10.46 -2.12
CA PHE A 116 15.31 9.72 -1.24
C PHE A 116 15.56 8.21 -1.20
N MET A 117 16.35 7.68 -2.16
CA MET A 117 16.51 6.23 -2.35
C MET A 117 17.18 5.52 -1.18
N GLU A 118 18.12 6.14 -0.52
CA GLU A 118 18.79 5.55 0.65
C GLU A 118 17.79 5.27 1.77
N LYS A 119 17.00 6.27 2.13
CA LYS A 119 15.97 6.13 3.18
C LYS A 119 14.86 5.16 2.76
N TYR A 120 14.48 5.18 1.52
CA TYR A 120 13.50 4.25 0.96
C TYR A 120 13.95 2.80 1.11
N GLY A 121 15.17 2.48 0.70
CA GLY A 121 15.74 1.13 0.82
C GLY A 121 15.99 0.71 2.27
N ALA A 122 16.51 1.61 3.13
CA ALA A 122 16.73 1.34 4.53
C ALA A 122 15.41 1.04 5.28
N THR A 123 14.34 1.74 4.92
CA THR A 123 13.02 1.51 5.51
C THR A 123 12.48 0.14 5.12
N LEU A 124 12.59 -0.26 3.86
CA LEU A 124 12.22 -1.61 3.43
C LEU A 124 13.04 -2.68 4.17
N ALA A 125 14.34 -2.48 4.31
CA ALA A 125 15.20 -3.39 5.06
C ALA A 125 14.78 -3.52 6.53
N THR A 126 14.31 -2.43 7.15
CA THR A 126 13.76 -2.43 8.51
C THR A 126 12.46 -3.21 8.60
N LEU A 127 11.56 -3.05 7.62
CA LEU A 127 10.33 -3.85 7.52
C LEU A 127 10.65 -5.35 7.45
N HIS A 128 11.63 -5.76 6.65
CA HIS A 128 12.04 -7.16 6.52
C HIS A 128 12.58 -7.78 7.82
N GLN A 129 12.94 -6.96 8.82
CA GLN A 129 13.42 -7.42 10.13
C GLN A 129 12.30 -7.59 11.16
N LEU A 130 11.08 -7.13 10.86
CA LEU A 130 9.96 -7.23 11.77
C LEU A 130 9.63 -8.70 12.10
N ARG A 131 9.31 -8.93 13.36
CA ARG A 131 8.89 -10.23 13.89
C ARG A 131 7.48 -10.10 14.45
N ILE A 132 6.51 -10.21 13.56
CA ILE A 132 5.09 -10.11 13.90
C ILE A 132 4.36 -11.36 13.42
N SER A 133 3.18 -11.63 13.95
CA SER A 133 2.33 -12.70 13.45
C SER A 133 1.64 -12.22 12.16
N ALA A 134 1.87 -12.91 11.08
CA ALA A 134 1.24 -12.59 9.79
C ALA A 134 1.07 -13.85 8.96
N GLU A 135 0.01 -13.90 8.19
CA GLU A 135 -0.21 -14.95 7.20
C GLU A 135 0.83 -14.85 6.06
N PRO A 136 1.04 -15.94 5.33
CA PRO A 136 1.82 -15.86 4.10
C PRO A 136 1.24 -14.82 3.15
N VAL A 137 2.11 -14.03 2.51
CA VAL A 137 1.71 -13.12 1.44
C VAL A 137 0.93 -13.91 0.41
N LYS A 138 -0.31 -13.50 0.17
CA LYS A 138 -1.06 -14.04 -0.97
C LYS A 138 -0.39 -13.55 -2.24
N ASP A 139 0.25 -14.48 -2.94
CA ASP A 139 0.83 -14.17 -4.23
C ASP A 139 -0.30 -13.83 -5.22
N ARG A 140 -0.55 -12.57 -5.41
CA ARG A 140 -1.50 -12.07 -6.42
C ARG A 140 -0.87 -12.00 -7.80
N ARG A 141 0.43 -12.20 -7.87
CA ARG A 141 1.23 -12.05 -9.07
C ARG A 141 1.79 -13.41 -9.39
N PHE A 142 0.96 -14.18 -10.06
CA PHE A 142 1.39 -15.46 -10.57
C PHE A 142 2.61 -15.24 -11.45
N PHE A 143 3.73 -15.80 -11.05
CA PHE A 143 4.84 -15.94 -11.95
C PHE A 143 4.45 -16.99 -12.98
N HIS A 144 3.90 -16.54 -14.09
CA HIS A 144 3.69 -17.38 -15.25
C HIS A 144 4.93 -17.29 -16.13
N VAL A 145 5.51 -18.43 -16.44
CA VAL A 145 6.50 -18.50 -17.52
C VAL A 145 5.78 -18.03 -18.79
N PRO A 146 6.18 -16.93 -19.42
CA PRO A 146 5.53 -16.43 -20.61
C PRO A 146 5.61 -17.47 -21.73
N SER A 147 4.57 -17.56 -22.56
CA SER A 147 4.64 -18.39 -23.77
C SER A 147 5.69 -17.85 -24.75
N ASP A 148 6.24 -18.73 -25.56
CA ASP A 148 7.20 -18.34 -26.59
C ASP A 148 6.63 -17.29 -27.56
N GLU A 149 5.35 -17.43 -27.91
CA GLU A 149 4.66 -16.48 -28.75
C GLU A 149 4.54 -15.09 -28.09
N PHE A 150 4.24 -15.05 -26.80
CA PHE A 150 4.18 -13.81 -26.05
C PHE A 150 5.55 -13.13 -25.95
N LEU A 151 6.62 -13.91 -25.65
CA LEU A 151 7.98 -13.38 -25.65
C LEU A 151 8.38 -12.81 -27.01
N LYS A 152 8.03 -13.50 -28.10
CA LYS A 152 8.27 -13.04 -29.46
C LYS A 152 7.54 -11.74 -29.77
N THR A 153 6.28 -11.62 -29.35
CA THR A 153 5.49 -10.39 -29.54
C THR A 153 6.15 -9.18 -28.87
N LEU A 154 6.87 -9.40 -27.77
CA LEU A 154 7.57 -8.36 -27.02
C LEU A 154 9.04 -8.16 -27.44
N GLY A 155 9.59 -9.01 -28.34
CA GLY A 155 11.02 -9.01 -28.68
C GLY A 155 11.92 -9.43 -27.52
N LEU A 156 11.44 -10.35 -26.67
CA LEU A 156 12.10 -10.78 -25.43
C LEU A 156 12.51 -12.27 -25.46
N GLU A 157 12.64 -12.87 -26.65
CA GLU A 157 12.96 -14.30 -26.81
C GLU A 157 14.30 -14.69 -26.14
N GLU A 158 15.27 -13.78 -26.17
CA GLU A 158 16.59 -13.98 -25.56
C GLU A 158 16.52 -14.18 -24.04
N TYR A 159 15.48 -13.66 -23.38
CA TYR A 159 15.27 -13.77 -21.94
C TYR A 159 14.53 -15.04 -21.52
N LYS A 160 14.14 -15.91 -22.43
CA LYS A 160 13.42 -17.16 -22.15
C LYS A 160 14.11 -17.99 -21.06
N GLY A 161 15.45 -18.06 -21.09
CA GLY A 161 16.24 -18.77 -20.09
C GLY A 161 16.06 -18.28 -18.66
N ILE A 162 15.82 -16.99 -18.47
CA ILE A 162 15.57 -16.38 -17.13
C ILE A 162 14.25 -16.89 -16.57
N PHE A 163 13.21 -16.95 -17.39
CA PHE A 163 11.89 -17.42 -16.96
C PHE A 163 11.85 -18.94 -16.71
N ALA A 164 12.66 -19.70 -17.46
CA ALA A 164 12.77 -21.15 -17.27
C ALA A 164 13.52 -21.54 -16.00
N ASN A 165 14.35 -20.64 -15.45
CA ASN A 165 15.20 -20.89 -14.29
C ASN A 165 14.93 -19.87 -13.18
N PRO A 166 13.77 -19.88 -12.55
CA PRO A 166 13.47 -18.97 -11.46
C PRO A 166 14.44 -19.20 -10.29
N PRO A 167 14.73 -18.16 -9.48
CA PRO A 167 15.57 -18.29 -8.29
C PRO A 167 15.09 -19.42 -7.38
N LYS A 168 15.99 -20.34 -7.02
CA LYS A 168 15.65 -21.53 -6.21
C LYS A 168 15.42 -21.23 -4.74
N THR A 169 16.01 -20.17 -4.25
CA THR A 169 15.91 -19.79 -2.83
C THR A 169 15.67 -18.32 -2.67
N SER A 170 14.83 -18.01 -1.75
CA SER A 170 14.64 -16.68 -1.28
C SER A 170 14.61 -16.69 0.24
N VAL A 171 15.15 -15.65 0.83
CA VAL A 171 14.97 -15.41 2.25
C VAL A 171 13.50 -15.05 2.48
N ARG A 172 12.84 -15.79 3.36
CA ARG A 172 11.48 -15.47 3.79
C ARG A 172 11.54 -14.53 4.97
N CYS A 173 10.80 -13.45 4.89
CA CYS A 173 10.68 -12.46 5.94
C CYS A 173 9.29 -11.83 5.91
N PHE A 174 9.01 -10.94 6.84
CA PHE A 174 7.85 -10.08 6.71
C PHE A 174 8.06 -9.13 5.53
N CYS A 175 7.13 -9.14 4.59
CA CYS A 175 7.12 -8.32 3.39
C CYS A 175 5.93 -7.36 3.43
N HIS A 176 6.08 -6.18 2.86
CA HIS A 176 4.98 -5.26 2.64
C HIS A 176 4.03 -5.75 1.54
N GLY A 177 4.57 -6.43 0.55
CA GLY A 177 3.82 -6.94 -0.60
C GLY A 177 3.45 -5.90 -1.65
N ASP A 178 3.45 -4.61 -1.30
CA ASP A 178 3.19 -3.48 -2.21
C ASP A 178 4.01 -2.23 -1.84
N PHE A 179 5.29 -2.43 -1.45
CA PHE A 179 6.17 -1.33 -1.10
C PHE A 179 6.57 -0.54 -2.35
N HIS A 180 6.00 0.64 -2.50
CA HIS A 180 6.30 1.53 -3.63
C HIS A 180 6.12 3.01 -3.23
N TYR A 181 6.66 3.91 -4.05
CA TYR A 181 6.74 5.33 -3.74
C TYR A 181 5.39 5.99 -3.39
N ALA A 182 4.27 5.51 -3.96
CA ALA A 182 2.96 6.09 -3.68
C ALA A 182 2.36 5.65 -2.34
N ASN A 183 2.92 4.58 -1.73
CA ASN A 183 2.51 4.11 -0.39
C ASN A 183 3.42 4.65 0.72
N ILE A 184 4.33 5.57 0.39
CA ILE A 184 5.25 6.18 1.34
C ILE A 184 4.97 7.67 1.46
N LEU A 185 4.83 8.13 2.70
CA LEU A 185 4.73 9.54 3.04
C LEU A 185 6.07 10.07 3.53
N TRP A 186 6.35 11.31 3.18
CA TRP A 186 7.58 11.99 3.50
C TRP A 186 7.32 13.31 4.22
N ASP A 187 8.11 13.57 5.24
CA ASP A 187 8.29 14.90 5.82
C ASP A 187 9.73 15.32 5.51
N ARG A 188 9.89 16.25 4.56
CA ARG A 188 11.19 16.62 3.98
C ARG A 188 11.91 15.38 3.42
N HIS A 189 13.05 14.99 4.02
CA HIS A 189 13.84 13.80 3.63
C HIS A 189 13.66 12.61 4.60
N HIS A 190 12.64 12.63 5.45
CA HIS A 190 12.32 11.53 6.38
C HIS A 190 11.02 10.85 5.97
N ILE A 191 10.98 9.54 6.10
CA ILE A 191 9.74 8.80 5.95
C ILE A 191 8.88 9.03 7.18
N SER A 192 7.70 9.59 6.97
CA SER A 192 6.71 9.90 8.00
C SER A 192 5.54 8.92 8.01
N GLY A 193 5.37 8.13 6.94
CA GLY A 193 4.30 7.14 6.87
C GLY A 193 4.55 6.04 5.86
N ILE A 194 4.10 4.83 6.21
CA ILE A 194 4.04 3.67 5.32
C ILE A 194 2.59 3.20 5.30
N LEU A 195 1.99 3.20 4.12
CA LEU A 195 0.56 2.99 3.91
C LEU A 195 0.31 1.65 3.22
N ASP A 196 -0.92 1.16 3.35
CA ASP A 196 -1.46 0.06 2.55
C ASP A 196 -0.78 -1.30 2.80
N PHE A 197 -0.98 -1.83 4.00
CA PHE A 197 -0.51 -3.17 4.43
C PHE A 197 -1.43 -4.30 4.00
N GLU A 198 -2.36 -4.07 3.08
CA GLU A 198 -3.36 -5.04 2.65
C GLU A 198 -2.73 -6.34 2.10
N LEU A 199 -1.59 -6.20 1.42
CA LEU A 199 -0.84 -7.30 0.84
C LEU A 199 0.32 -7.81 1.70
N ALA A 200 0.51 -7.23 2.87
CA ALA A 200 1.65 -7.58 3.71
C ALA A 200 1.51 -8.96 4.36
N GLY A 201 2.65 -9.58 4.65
CA GLY A 201 2.72 -10.91 5.24
C GLY A 201 4.10 -11.55 5.11
N TYR A 202 4.22 -12.83 5.48
CA TYR A 202 5.47 -13.57 5.28
C TYR A 202 5.61 -14.04 3.83
N GLY A 203 6.65 -13.57 3.16
CA GLY A 203 6.87 -13.86 1.74
C GLY A 203 8.33 -13.89 1.35
N ASN A 204 8.55 -13.86 0.05
CA ASN A 204 9.86 -13.80 -0.56
C ASN A 204 10.40 -12.36 -0.50
N ARG A 205 11.48 -12.15 0.26
CA ARG A 205 12.17 -10.87 0.36
C ARG A 205 12.56 -10.29 -1.00
N ASP A 206 13.06 -11.14 -1.87
CA ASP A 206 13.61 -10.69 -3.15
C ASP A 206 12.51 -10.19 -4.09
N PHE A 207 11.29 -10.74 -3.96
CA PHE A 207 10.12 -10.22 -4.66
C PHE A 207 9.77 -8.81 -4.18
N ASP A 208 9.75 -8.60 -2.86
CA ASP A 208 9.42 -7.30 -2.26
C ASP A 208 10.45 -6.23 -2.66
N ILE A 209 11.74 -6.60 -2.68
CA ILE A 209 12.82 -5.75 -3.18
C ILE A 209 12.65 -5.43 -4.67
N ALA A 210 12.38 -6.43 -5.50
CA ALA A 210 12.19 -6.24 -6.93
C ALA A 210 10.99 -5.32 -7.22
N TRP A 211 9.91 -5.49 -6.48
CA TRP A 211 8.73 -4.63 -6.58
C TRP A 211 9.04 -3.18 -6.19
N ALA A 212 9.75 -2.99 -5.07
CA ALA A 212 10.19 -1.67 -4.61
C ALA A 212 11.10 -0.98 -5.62
N LEU A 213 12.02 -1.72 -6.24
CA LEU A 213 12.93 -1.20 -7.29
C LEU A 213 12.17 -0.85 -8.57
N PHE A 214 11.25 -1.71 -8.99
CA PHE A 214 10.43 -1.45 -10.17
C PHE A 214 9.56 -0.20 -9.99
N ARG A 215 9.05 0.01 -8.79
CA ARG A 215 8.21 1.15 -8.42
C ARG A 215 8.92 2.14 -7.48
N ARG A 216 10.21 2.36 -7.72
CA ARG A 216 11.00 3.30 -6.91
C ARG A 216 10.62 4.75 -7.18
N PRO A 217 10.98 5.67 -6.27
CA PRO A 217 10.90 7.10 -6.53
C PRO A 217 11.55 7.48 -7.86
N GLY A 218 10.94 8.40 -8.59
CA GLY A 218 11.43 8.87 -9.89
C GLY A 218 11.25 7.89 -11.06
N GLN A 219 10.61 6.75 -10.84
CA GLN A 219 10.26 5.86 -11.95
C GLN A 219 9.16 6.50 -12.80
N LYS A 220 9.47 6.78 -14.05
CA LYS A 220 8.46 7.17 -15.05
C LYS A 220 7.67 5.93 -15.42
N PHE A 221 6.36 5.98 -15.27
CA PHE A 221 5.51 4.99 -15.89
C PHE A 221 5.39 5.32 -17.37
N LEU A 222 5.75 4.38 -18.20
CA LEU A 222 5.37 4.43 -19.61
C LEU A 222 3.85 4.44 -19.66
N LYS A 223 3.30 5.51 -20.19
CA LYS A 223 1.86 5.64 -20.42
C LYS A 223 1.45 4.77 -21.60
#